data_7c37b9a22ee20a5d492b93cf2dd6c873
#
_entry.id   7c37b9a22ee20a5d492b93cf2dd6c873
#
_cell.length_a   1.000
_cell.length_b   1.000
_cell.length_c   1.000
_cell.angle_alpha   90.00
_cell.angle_beta   90.00
_cell.angle_gamma   90.00
#
_symmetry.space_group_name_H-M   'P 1'
#
loop_
_entity.id
_entity.type
_entity.pdbx_description
1 polymer ?
#
loop_
_entity_poly.entity_id
_entity_poly.type
_entity_poly.pdbx_seq_one_letter_code
_entity_poly.pdbx_strand_id
1 'polypeptide(L)'
;MRKLFLIFLFFNQLYAELILEITQGTDDPYRVAILPFSGDTEMSRELESIIKNNLNRSGEFETFGEEELLSSPSSEEEIVFNDFKILNIDYLVMGSITGGDVIYNVFDISKSSKIRTSTVFGIPNKNRQLAHYISDGIYEEITGLKGISSTFKPVISS
;
A
#
# COMPACT_ATOMS: atom_id res chain seq x y z
N MET A 1 -21.72 -23.34 72.84
CA MET A 1 -22.15 -22.38 71.81
C MET A 1 -20.96 -22.05 70.92
N ARG A 2 -20.88 -22.74 69.80
CA ARG A 2 -19.75 -22.60 68.84
C ARG A 2 -20.22 -21.73 67.70
N LYS A 3 -19.75 -20.52 67.63
CA LYS A 3 -19.99 -19.65 66.49
C LYS A 3 -19.02 -20.01 65.35
N LEU A 4 -19.57 -20.68 64.34
CA LEU A 4 -18.87 -21.02 63.12
C LEU A 4 -18.84 -19.76 62.27
N PHE A 5 -17.67 -19.09 62.16
CA PHE A 5 -17.45 -17.93 61.31
C PHE A 5 -17.10 -18.44 59.91
N LEU A 6 -18.09 -18.42 59.04
CA LEU A 6 -17.94 -18.84 57.64
C LEU A 6 -17.34 -17.65 56.87
N ILE A 7 -16.01 -17.69 56.68
CA ILE A 7 -15.31 -16.76 55.81
C ILE A 7 -15.65 -17.13 54.37
N PHE A 8 -16.56 -16.37 53.79
CA PHE A 8 -16.89 -16.43 52.38
C PHE A 8 -15.79 -15.70 51.59
N LEU A 9 -14.79 -16.46 51.13
CA LEU A 9 -13.77 -15.95 50.21
C LEU A 9 -14.43 -15.73 48.87
N PHE A 10 -14.76 -14.47 48.59
CA PHE A 10 -15.11 -14.03 47.27
C PHE A 10 -13.85 -14.11 46.37
N PHE A 11 -13.73 -15.20 45.64
CA PHE A 11 -12.86 -15.28 44.48
C PHE A 11 -13.45 -14.37 43.37
N ASN A 12 -13.03 -13.13 43.32
CA ASN A 12 -13.20 -12.32 42.13
C ASN A 12 -12.30 -12.91 41.04
N GLN A 13 -12.87 -13.73 40.19
CA GLN A 13 -12.29 -14.13 38.94
C GLN A 13 -12.29 -12.88 38.06
N LEU A 14 -11.17 -12.15 38.02
CA LEU A 14 -10.90 -11.22 36.94
C LEU A 14 -10.77 -12.02 35.65
N TYR A 15 -11.84 -12.12 34.91
CA TYR A 15 -11.76 -12.49 33.51
C TYR A 15 -11.11 -11.30 32.79
N ALA A 16 -9.80 -11.36 32.58
CA ALA A 16 -9.17 -10.56 31.57
C ALA A 16 -9.71 -11.06 30.24
N GLU A 17 -10.72 -10.37 29.68
CA GLU A 17 -11.07 -10.51 28.28
C GLU A 17 -9.83 -10.08 27.50
N LEU A 18 -9.09 -11.06 27.00
CA LEU A 18 -8.09 -10.85 25.99
C LEU A 18 -8.88 -10.49 24.73
N ILE A 19 -9.11 -9.18 24.51
CA ILE A 19 -9.58 -8.70 23.22
C ILE A 19 -8.42 -8.93 22.27
N LEU A 20 -8.43 -10.11 21.65
CA LEU A 20 -7.61 -10.39 20.48
C LEU A 20 -8.23 -9.54 19.36
N GLU A 21 -7.71 -8.33 19.17
CA GLU A 21 -7.99 -7.55 17.99
C GLU A 21 -7.36 -8.30 16.81
N ILE A 22 -8.14 -9.27 16.28
CA ILE A 22 -7.84 -9.85 14.99
C ILE A 22 -8.04 -8.69 14.04
N THR A 23 -6.95 -8.06 13.61
CA THR A 23 -6.94 -7.28 12.39
C THR A 23 -7.33 -8.26 11.30
N GLN A 24 -8.65 -8.36 11.04
CA GLN A 24 -9.13 -9.02 9.84
C GLN A 24 -8.54 -8.19 8.70
N GLY A 25 -7.52 -8.73 8.04
CA GLY A 25 -7.18 -8.29 6.71
C GLY A 25 -8.48 -8.29 5.92
N THR A 26 -8.70 -7.30 5.11
CA THR A 26 -9.90 -7.15 4.28
C THR A 26 -10.16 -8.51 3.63
N ASP A 27 -11.39 -9.05 3.75
CA ASP A 27 -11.75 -10.35 3.16
C ASP A 27 -11.52 -10.36 1.63
N ASP A 28 -11.28 -9.20 1.04
CA ASP A 28 -11.00 -8.99 -0.38
C ASP A 28 -9.96 -7.84 -0.52
N PRO A 29 -8.65 -8.14 -0.65
CA PRO A 29 -7.60 -7.15 -0.76
C PRO A 29 -7.72 -6.36 -2.07
N TYR A 30 -7.37 -5.08 -2.06
CA TYR A 30 -7.27 -4.26 -3.26
C TYR A 30 -6.25 -4.84 -4.24
N ARG A 31 -6.68 -5.09 -5.48
CA ARG A 31 -5.83 -5.64 -6.53
C ARG A 31 -5.16 -4.50 -7.30
N VAL A 32 -3.85 -4.37 -7.15
CA VAL A 32 -3.09 -3.23 -7.66
C VAL A 32 -2.02 -3.69 -8.64
N ALA A 33 -2.13 -3.24 -9.89
CA ALA A 33 -1.07 -3.40 -10.87
C ALA A 33 0.00 -2.31 -10.67
N ILE A 34 1.27 -2.71 -10.60
CA ILE A 34 2.40 -1.79 -10.49
C ILE A 34 3.31 -2.03 -11.69
N LEU A 35 3.32 -1.06 -12.61
CA LEU A 35 4.19 -1.11 -13.78
C LEU A 35 5.60 -0.61 -13.44
N PRO A 36 6.62 -1.10 -14.15
CA PRO A 36 7.96 -0.54 -14.07
C PRO A 36 7.92 0.96 -14.37
N PHE A 37 8.63 1.75 -13.55
CA PHE A 37 8.78 3.18 -13.80
C PHE A 37 9.69 3.42 -15.00
N SER A 38 9.27 4.27 -15.93
CA SER A 38 10.11 4.64 -17.07
C SER A 38 11.36 5.43 -16.65
N GLY A 39 12.46 5.32 -17.38
CA GLY A 39 13.73 6.02 -17.11
C GLY A 39 14.83 5.09 -16.62
N ASP A 40 15.34 5.26 -15.39
CA ASP A 40 16.41 4.43 -14.84
C ASP A 40 15.91 3.01 -14.54
N THR A 41 16.35 2.05 -15.37
CA THR A 41 15.88 0.65 -15.31
C THR A 41 16.30 -0.07 -14.02
N GLU A 42 17.49 0.20 -13.48
CA GLU A 42 17.98 -0.45 -12.27
C GLU A 42 17.19 0.07 -11.06
N MET A 43 17.09 1.38 -10.94
CA MET A 43 16.29 2.02 -9.89
C MET A 43 14.81 1.63 -9.99
N SER A 44 14.24 1.54 -11.20
CA SER A 44 12.84 1.14 -11.42
C SER A 44 12.56 -0.24 -10.84
N ARG A 45 13.39 -1.24 -11.15
CA ARG A 45 13.23 -2.62 -10.62
C ARG A 45 13.34 -2.67 -9.10
N GLU A 46 14.30 -1.92 -8.52
CA GLU A 46 14.45 -1.86 -7.07
C GLU A 46 13.21 -1.24 -6.41
N LEU A 47 12.73 -0.10 -6.91
CA LEU A 47 11.55 0.58 -6.40
C LEU A 47 10.30 -0.30 -6.51
N GLU A 48 10.04 -0.88 -7.68
CA GLU A 48 8.89 -1.76 -7.93
C GLU A 48 8.87 -2.92 -6.92
N SER A 49 9.98 -3.63 -6.79
CA SER A 49 10.12 -4.76 -5.87
C SER A 49 9.81 -4.38 -4.42
N ILE A 50 10.34 -3.25 -3.95
CA ILE A 50 10.12 -2.79 -2.58
C ILE A 50 8.69 -2.32 -2.39
N ILE A 51 8.11 -1.59 -3.35
CA ILE A 51 6.73 -1.11 -3.30
C ILE A 51 5.75 -2.29 -3.23
N LYS A 52 5.89 -3.28 -4.13
CA LYS A 52 5.07 -4.50 -4.13
C LYS A 52 5.16 -5.21 -2.78
N ASN A 53 6.36 -5.42 -2.26
CA ASN A 53 6.56 -6.07 -0.97
C ASN A 53 5.93 -5.29 0.20
N ASN A 54 6.03 -3.96 0.20
CA ASN A 54 5.46 -3.13 1.27
C ASN A 54 3.93 -3.20 1.26
N LEU A 55 3.31 -3.07 0.08
CA LEU A 55 1.86 -3.12 -0.06
C LEU A 55 1.32 -4.50 0.30
N ASN A 56 1.89 -5.58 -0.22
CA ASN A 56 1.47 -6.95 0.11
C ASN A 56 1.59 -7.26 1.61
N ARG A 57 2.63 -6.75 2.28
CA ARG A 57 2.83 -6.96 3.72
C ARG A 57 1.80 -6.28 4.61
N SER A 58 1.08 -5.29 4.11
CA SER A 58 0.00 -4.66 4.86
C SER A 58 -1.21 -5.57 5.03
N GLY A 59 -1.37 -6.57 4.15
CA GLY A 59 -2.54 -7.45 4.10
C GLY A 59 -3.76 -6.81 3.41
N GLU A 60 -3.70 -5.53 3.06
CA GLU A 60 -4.78 -4.79 2.40
C GLU A 60 -4.68 -4.86 0.86
N PHE A 61 -3.56 -5.35 0.32
CA PHE A 61 -3.27 -5.34 -1.11
C PHE A 61 -2.78 -6.70 -1.62
N GLU A 62 -3.18 -6.99 -2.84
CA GLU A 62 -2.61 -8.01 -3.72
C GLU A 62 -1.98 -7.27 -4.93
N THR A 63 -0.67 -7.35 -5.11
CA THR A 63 0.03 -6.60 -6.17
C THR A 63 0.40 -7.47 -7.34
N PHE A 64 0.27 -6.92 -8.56
CA PHE A 64 0.57 -7.56 -9.84
C PHE A 64 1.69 -6.80 -10.55
N GLY A 65 2.64 -7.52 -11.13
CA GLY A 65 3.69 -6.96 -11.98
C GLY A 65 3.34 -7.05 -13.45
N GLU A 66 4.19 -6.45 -14.30
CA GLU A 66 4.00 -6.42 -15.76
C GLU A 66 3.77 -7.81 -16.35
N GLU A 67 4.46 -8.83 -15.86
CA GLU A 67 4.39 -10.22 -16.34
C GLU A 67 3.04 -10.91 -16.12
N GLU A 68 2.20 -10.35 -15.27
CA GLU A 68 0.89 -10.87 -14.90
C GLU A 68 -0.26 -10.15 -15.63
N LEU A 69 0.06 -9.12 -16.43
CA LEU A 69 -0.90 -8.24 -17.06
C LEU A 69 -1.11 -8.57 -18.55
N LEU A 70 -2.26 -8.17 -19.10
CA LEU A 70 -2.56 -8.32 -20.52
C LEU A 70 -1.90 -7.26 -21.38
N SER A 71 -1.62 -6.10 -20.81
CA SER A 71 -0.95 -4.97 -21.46
C SER A 71 -0.07 -4.22 -20.47
N SER A 72 1.02 -3.64 -20.97
CA SER A 72 1.96 -2.83 -20.19
C SER A 72 2.13 -1.48 -20.90
N PRO A 73 1.22 -0.52 -20.64
CA PRO A 73 1.31 0.81 -21.24
C PRO A 73 2.56 1.55 -20.76
N SER A 74 3.23 2.23 -21.70
CA SER A 74 4.42 3.06 -21.41
C SER A 74 4.05 4.50 -21.10
N SER A 75 2.84 4.90 -21.46
CA SER A 75 2.30 6.24 -21.19
C SER A 75 0.83 6.19 -20.79
N GLU A 76 0.33 7.29 -20.24
CA GLU A 76 -1.06 7.38 -19.78
C GLU A 76 -2.06 7.23 -20.93
N GLU A 77 -1.72 7.70 -22.12
CA GLU A 77 -2.56 7.65 -23.33
C GLU A 77 -2.72 6.24 -23.88
N GLU A 78 -1.80 5.33 -23.52
CA GLU A 78 -1.81 3.93 -23.96
C GLU A 78 -2.62 3.03 -23.02
N ILE A 79 -3.17 3.55 -21.93
CA ILE A 79 -3.92 2.74 -20.96
C ILE A 79 -5.22 2.22 -21.59
N VAL A 80 -5.30 0.91 -21.77
CA VAL A 80 -6.53 0.21 -22.13
C VAL A 80 -7.18 -0.30 -20.85
N PHE A 81 -8.03 0.50 -20.21
CA PHE A 81 -8.64 0.17 -18.91
C PHE A 81 -9.37 -1.19 -18.91
N ASN A 82 -9.89 -1.61 -20.05
CA ASN A 82 -10.61 -2.89 -20.15
C ASN A 82 -9.70 -4.11 -19.89
N ASP A 83 -8.42 -4.04 -20.25
CA ASP A 83 -7.45 -5.12 -20.01
C ASP A 83 -7.26 -5.37 -18.52
N PHE A 84 -7.25 -4.31 -17.75
CA PHE A 84 -7.14 -4.37 -16.28
C PHE A 84 -8.46 -4.82 -15.63
N LYS A 85 -9.62 -4.39 -16.18
CA LYS A 85 -10.95 -4.84 -15.70
C LYS A 85 -11.15 -6.33 -15.85
N ILE A 86 -10.70 -6.92 -16.96
CA ILE A 86 -10.79 -8.37 -17.22
C ILE A 86 -10.01 -9.16 -16.14
N LEU A 87 -8.91 -8.63 -15.65
CA LEU A 87 -8.09 -9.22 -14.60
C LEU A 87 -8.58 -8.90 -13.18
N ASN A 88 -9.71 -8.18 -13.05
CA ASN A 88 -10.21 -7.66 -11.77
C ASN A 88 -9.17 -6.81 -11.01
N ILE A 89 -8.38 -6.02 -11.72
CA ILE A 89 -7.48 -5.03 -11.13
C ILE A 89 -8.31 -3.81 -10.73
N ASP A 90 -8.13 -3.34 -9.50
CA ASP A 90 -8.84 -2.17 -8.97
C ASP A 90 -8.10 -0.87 -9.28
N TYR A 91 -6.77 -0.91 -9.14
CA TYR A 91 -5.90 0.26 -9.34
C TYR A 91 -4.68 -0.07 -10.18
N LEU A 92 -4.23 0.94 -10.93
CA LEU A 92 -2.98 0.88 -11.69
C LEU A 92 -2.05 1.98 -11.20
N VAL A 93 -0.78 1.63 -10.97
CA VAL A 93 0.30 2.55 -10.64
C VAL A 93 1.33 2.51 -11.75
N MET A 94 1.65 3.68 -12.30
CA MET A 94 2.73 3.87 -13.27
C MET A 94 3.42 5.21 -13.05
N GLY A 95 4.62 5.35 -13.55
CA GLY A 95 5.38 6.59 -13.34
C GLY A 95 6.68 6.65 -14.11
N SER A 96 7.48 7.65 -13.76
CA SER A 96 8.79 7.90 -14.39
C SER A 96 9.85 8.36 -13.38
N ILE A 97 11.09 8.07 -13.69
CA ILE A 97 12.28 8.47 -12.92
C ILE A 97 13.10 9.44 -13.75
N THR A 98 13.35 10.63 -13.22
CA THR A 98 14.15 11.65 -13.89
C THR A 98 15.10 12.29 -12.88
N GLY A 99 16.40 12.14 -13.08
CA GLY A 99 17.42 12.70 -12.17
C GLY A 99 17.35 12.17 -10.73
N GLY A 100 16.74 11.00 -10.54
CA GLY A 100 16.50 10.40 -9.21
C GLY A 100 15.14 10.75 -8.59
N ASP A 101 14.45 11.77 -9.10
CA ASP A 101 13.09 12.08 -8.70
C ASP A 101 12.10 11.11 -9.35
N VAL A 102 11.05 10.76 -8.63
CA VAL A 102 10.00 9.84 -9.11
C VAL A 102 8.68 10.59 -9.17
N ILE A 103 8.09 10.61 -10.36
CA ILE A 103 6.69 11.02 -10.56
C ILE A 103 5.88 9.75 -10.74
N TYR A 104 4.83 9.56 -9.95
CA TYR A 104 3.93 8.43 -10.13
C TYR A 104 2.46 8.85 -10.15
N ASN A 105 1.68 8.09 -10.89
CA ASN A 105 0.24 8.27 -11.06
C ASN A 105 -0.48 7.03 -10.53
N VAL A 106 -1.62 7.25 -9.89
CA VAL A 106 -2.56 6.20 -9.48
C VAL A 106 -3.85 6.38 -10.25
N PHE A 107 -4.32 5.28 -10.89
CA PHE A 107 -5.56 5.26 -11.65
C PHE A 107 -6.56 4.31 -10.98
N ASP A 108 -7.80 4.75 -10.88
CA ASP A 108 -8.94 3.91 -10.51
C ASP A 108 -9.48 3.24 -11.79
N ILE A 109 -9.34 1.93 -11.87
CA ILE A 109 -9.69 1.16 -13.07
C ILE A 109 -11.20 1.12 -13.28
N SER A 110 -11.98 1.06 -12.19
CA SER A 110 -13.44 1.04 -12.25
C SER A 110 -13.98 2.33 -12.86
N LYS A 111 -13.43 3.46 -12.46
CA LYS A 111 -13.80 4.81 -12.95
C LYS A 111 -13.09 5.18 -14.25
N SER A 112 -12.10 4.38 -14.69
CA SER A 112 -11.25 4.68 -15.85
C SER A 112 -10.64 6.09 -15.78
N SER A 113 -10.13 6.47 -14.63
CA SER A 113 -9.62 7.81 -14.37
C SER A 113 -8.40 7.82 -13.46
N LYS A 114 -7.54 8.80 -13.68
CA LYS A 114 -6.44 9.11 -12.77
C LYS A 114 -6.98 9.77 -11.52
N ILE A 115 -6.61 9.25 -10.36
CA ILE A 115 -7.02 9.79 -9.06
C ILE A 115 -5.89 10.53 -8.35
N ARG A 116 -4.62 10.23 -8.67
CA ARG A 116 -3.47 10.86 -8.04
C ARG A 116 -2.30 11.03 -9.00
N THR A 117 -1.62 12.16 -8.88
CA THR A 117 -0.24 12.37 -9.35
C THR A 117 0.58 12.84 -8.16
N SER A 118 1.74 12.23 -7.94
CA SER A 118 2.65 12.61 -6.86
C SER A 118 4.09 12.63 -7.35
N THR A 119 4.86 13.56 -6.80
CA THR A 119 6.31 13.64 -7.01
C THR A 119 7.01 13.36 -5.70
N VAL A 120 7.96 12.42 -5.71
CA VAL A 120 8.85 12.16 -4.58
C VAL A 120 10.26 12.48 -5.01
N PHE A 121 10.87 13.43 -4.31
CA PHE A 121 12.22 13.87 -4.65
C PHE A 121 13.27 12.84 -4.24
N GLY A 122 14.19 12.57 -5.13
CA GLY A 122 15.26 11.60 -4.93
C GLY A 122 16.18 11.98 -3.77
N ILE A 123 16.56 10.98 -2.98
CA ILE A 123 17.58 11.12 -1.94
C ILE A 123 18.76 10.27 -2.37
N PRO A 124 19.93 10.84 -2.60
CA PRO A 124 21.11 10.10 -3.04
C PRO A 124 21.37 8.85 -2.18
N ASN A 125 21.54 7.71 -2.82
CA ASN A 125 21.79 6.41 -2.18
C ASN A 125 20.71 5.93 -1.19
N LYS A 126 19.46 6.37 -1.35
CA LYS A 126 18.34 5.99 -0.47
C LYS A 126 17.09 5.54 -1.23
N ASN A 127 17.26 4.75 -2.28
CA ASN A 127 16.15 4.22 -3.08
C ASN A 127 15.12 3.48 -2.24
N ARG A 128 15.58 2.72 -1.23
CA ARG A 128 14.67 2.03 -0.30
C ARG A 128 13.75 2.99 0.45
N GLN A 129 14.30 4.12 0.95
CA GLN A 129 13.49 5.12 1.64
C GLN A 129 12.49 5.78 0.69
N LEU A 130 12.91 6.04 -0.54
CA LEU A 130 12.06 6.57 -1.60
C LEU A 130 10.89 5.61 -1.89
N ALA A 131 11.17 4.31 -2.04
CA ALA A 131 10.15 3.30 -2.23
C ALA A 131 9.15 3.23 -1.07
N HIS A 132 9.60 3.39 0.17
CA HIS A 132 8.69 3.45 1.32
C HIS A 132 7.75 4.66 1.23
N TYR A 133 8.24 5.84 0.87
CA TYR A 133 7.39 7.02 0.71
C TYR A 133 6.35 6.85 -0.40
N ILE A 134 6.75 6.22 -1.51
CA ILE A 134 5.82 5.92 -2.61
C ILE A 134 4.76 4.92 -2.15
N SER A 135 5.17 3.85 -1.46
CA SER A 135 4.23 2.84 -0.93
C SER A 135 3.22 3.45 0.03
N ASP A 136 3.67 4.32 0.95
CA ASP A 136 2.79 5.01 1.89
C ASP A 136 1.80 5.94 1.18
N GLY A 137 2.27 6.66 0.16
CA GLY A 137 1.41 7.52 -0.64
C GLY A 137 0.34 6.76 -1.43
N ILE A 138 0.68 5.58 -1.99
CA ILE A 138 -0.27 4.68 -2.65
C ILE A 138 -1.26 4.13 -1.63
N TYR A 139 -0.76 3.66 -0.48
CA TYR A 139 -1.59 3.15 0.60
C TYR A 139 -2.62 4.18 1.07
N GLU A 140 -2.17 5.41 1.37
CA GLU A 140 -3.05 6.50 1.80
C GLU A 140 -4.11 6.87 0.76
N GLU A 141 -3.73 6.91 -0.52
CA GLU A 141 -4.65 7.27 -1.59
C GLU A 141 -5.77 6.24 -1.76
N ILE A 142 -5.44 4.96 -1.68
CA ILE A 142 -6.40 3.88 -1.93
C ILE A 142 -7.26 3.59 -0.71
N THR A 143 -6.67 3.54 0.49
CA THR A 143 -7.39 3.17 1.71
C THR A 143 -7.99 4.34 2.47
N GLY A 144 -7.52 5.56 2.21
CA GLY A 144 -7.87 6.74 3.01
C GLY A 144 -7.22 6.77 4.41
N LEU A 145 -6.40 5.76 4.74
CA LEU A 145 -5.71 5.64 6.03
C LEU A 145 -4.26 6.12 5.89
N LYS A 146 -3.71 6.71 6.95
CA LYS A 146 -2.30 7.12 6.92
C LYS A 146 -1.38 5.92 6.92
N GLY A 147 -0.40 5.91 6.01
CA GLY A 147 0.65 4.90 5.96
C GLY A 147 1.50 4.88 7.24
N ILE A 148 2.01 3.70 7.59
CA ILE A 148 2.69 3.45 8.88
C ILE A 148 4.06 4.15 8.96
N SER A 149 4.67 4.48 7.81
CA SER A 149 6.02 5.11 7.73
C SER A 149 6.00 6.64 7.79
N SER A 150 4.84 7.28 7.97
CA SER A 150 4.60 8.73 7.83
C SER A 150 5.24 9.64 8.90
N THR A 151 6.30 9.19 9.58
CA THR A 151 7.01 10.02 10.59
C THR A 151 7.89 11.10 9.95
N PHE A 152 8.12 11.08 8.63
CA PHE A 152 8.84 12.10 7.90
C PHE A 152 7.99 12.59 6.71
N LYS A 153 7.48 13.82 6.78
CA LYS A 153 6.79 14.47 5.66
C LYS A 153 7.82 14.88 4.61
N PRO A 154 7.83 14.29 3.40
CA PRO A 154 8.49 14.94 2.27
C PRO A 154 7.70 16.19 1.91
N VAL A 155 8.41 17.23 1.48
CA VAL A 155 7.79 18.47 0.95
C VAL A 155 7.04 18.08 -0.32
N ILE A 156 5.71 17.98 -0.23
CA ILE A 156 4.85 17.78 -1.39
C ILE A 156 4.53 19.15 -1.93
N SER A 157 5.03 19.48 -3.12
CA SER A 157 4.56 20.62 -3.89
C SER A 157 3.32 20.17 -4.67
N SER A 158 2.19 20.74 -4.34
CA SER A 158 0.95 20.63 -5.10
C SER A 158 0.98 21.56 -6.32
#